data_c3290756fd47ba80f26efe6e1bd44391
#
_entry.id   c3290756fd47ba80f26efe6e1bd44391
#
_cell.length_a   1.000
_cell.length_b   1.000
_cell.length_c   1.000
_cell.angle_alpha   90.00
_cell.angle_beta   90.00
_cell.angle_gamma   90.00
#
_symmetry.space_group_name_H-M   'P 1'
#
loop_
_entity.id
_entity.type
_entity.pdbx_description
1 polymer ?
#
loop_
_entity_poly.entity_id
_entity_poly.type
_entity_poly.pdbx_seq_one_letter_code
_entity_poly.pdbx_strand_id
1 'polypeptide(L)'
;MRWLIDSDILIEGERGNPAFEAWSQSPDEFATADIIRAEFLIGVHAVPDAAKRVRGENFYRNRISNIASFANEAGDFEVAARLAGEARRNGKGKPSLADGLLAAIAIRTGATVATQNLTDFKAMGCPCKNPLAGAVA
;
A
#
# COMPACT_ATOMS: atom_id res chain seq x y z
N MET A 1 -12.99 -10.45 -0.52
CA MET A 1 -12.47 -9.24 0.16
C MET A 1 -11.92 -8.29 -0.88
N ARG A 2 -12.03 -7.01 -0.64
CA ARG A 2 -11.44 -5.98 -1.51
C ARG A 2 -10.21 -5.40 -0.82
N TRP A 3 -9.06 -5.55 -1.46
CA TRP A 3 -7.77 -5.09 -0.95
C TRP A 3 -7.33 -3.80 -1.63
N LEU A 4 -6.76 -2.90 -0.86
CA LEU A 4 -6.02 -1.73 -1.35
C LEU A 4 -4.58 -1.88 -0.86
N ILE A 5 -3.65 -2.09 -1.79
CA ILE A 5 -2.30 -2.58 -1.48
C ILE A 5 -1.34 -1.42 -1.25
N ASP A 6 -0.71 -1.41 -0.07
CA ASP A 6 0.35 -0.46 0.28
C ASP A 6 1.69 -0.85 -0.35
N SER A 7 2.60 0.11 -0.44
CA SER A 7 3.90 -0.09 -1.08
C SER A 7 4.77 -1.15 -0.38
N ASP A 8 4.69 -1.28 0.94
CA ASP A 8 5.49 -2.27 1.67
C ASP A 8 5.13 -3.71 1.30
N ILE A 9 3.87 -3.99 0.97
CA ILE A 9 3.42 -5.29 0.48
C ILE A 9 3.93 -5.52 -0.95
N LEU A 10 3.87 -4.51 -1.81
CA LEU A 10 4.39 -4.60 -3.17
C LEU A 10 5.90 -4.87 -3.19
N ILE A 11 6.63 -4.27 -2.26
CA ILE A 11 8.08 -4.50 -2.10
C ILE A 11 8.35 -5.97 -1.75
N GLU A 12 7.53 -6.57 -0.89
CA GLU A 12 7.66 -8.00 -0.57
C GLU A 12 7.43 -8.87 -1.81
N GLY A 13 6.50 -8.48 -2.66
CA GLY A 13 6.28 -9.17 -3.95
C GLY A 13 7.49 -9.07 -4.86
N GLU A 14 8.09 -7.90 -4.96
CA GLU A 14 9.30 -7.67 -5.77
C GLU A 14 10.48 -8.50 -5.26
N ARG A 15 10.57 -8.68 -3.94
CA ARG A 15 11.61 -9.50 -3.32
C ARG A 15 11.40 -11.00 -3.48
N GLY A 16 10.28 -11.42 -4.06
CA GLY A 16 9.99 -12.83 -4.28
C GLY A 16 9.44 -13.57 -3.06
N ASN A 17 8.82 -12.86 -2.11
CA ASN A 17 8.24 -13.48 -0.92
C ASN A 17 7.14 -14.47 -1.32
N PRO A 18 7.28 -15.78 -0.96
CA PRO A 18 6.29 -16.79 -1.33
C PRO A 18 4.88 -16.50 -0.79
N ALA A 19 4.78 -15.86 0.38
CA ALA A 19 3.50 -15.49 0.96
C ALA A 19 2.75 -14.48 0.07
N PHE A 20 3.47 -13.53 -0.55
CA PHE A 20 2.89 -12.61 -1.51
C PHE A 20 2.32 -13.35 -2.72
N GLU A 21 3.08 -14.28 -3.28
CA GLU A 21 2.62 -15.05 -4.44
C GLU A 21 1.35 -15.86 -4.12
N ALA A 22 1.31 -16.53 -2.99
CA ALA A 22 0.14 -17.28 -2.56
C ALA A 22 -1.07 -16.37 -2.37
N TRP A 23 -0.89 -15.26 -1.68
CA TRP A 23 -1.97 -14.29 -1.43
C TRP A 23 -2.48 -13.65 -2.73
N SER A 24 -1.60 -13.31 -3.65
CA SER A 24 -1.96 -12.65 -4.91
C SER A 24 -2.78 -13.55 -5.84
N GLN A 25 -2.80 -14.85 -5.60
CA GLN A 25 -3.58 -15.82 -6.37
C GLN A 25 -4.95 -16.09 -5.76
N SER A 26 -5.28 -15.48 -4.62
CA SER A 26 -6.60 -15.61 -4.02
C SER A 26 -7.68 -14.99 -4.91
N PRO A 27 -8.97 -15.39 -4.75
CA PRO A 27 -10.05 -14.86 -5.59
C PRO A 27 -10.51 -13.45 -5.19
N ASP A 28 -9.80 -12.78 -4.28
CA ASP A 28 -10.14 -11.45 -3.82
C ASP A 28 -9.94 -10.39 -4.91
N GLU A 29 -10.57 -9.24 -4.74
CA GLU A 29 -10.32 -8.07 -5.58
C GLU A 29 -9.07 -7.33 -5.09
N PHE A 30 -8.19 -6.96 -6.01
CA PHE A 30 -6.96 -6.25 -5.72
C PHE A 30 -6.94 -4.92 -6.43
N ALA A 31 -6.58 -3.87 -5.69
CA ALA A 31 -6.32 -2.55 -6.25
C ALA A 31 -5.15 -1.91 -5.49
N THR A 32 -4.57 -0.89 -6.07
CA THR A 32 -3.62 -0.01 -5.40
C THR A 32 -4.05 1.43 -5.66
N ALA A 33 -3.19 2.38 -5.39
CA ALA A 33 -3.44 3.79 -5.64
C ALA A 33 -2.29 4.39 -6.42
N ASP A 34 -2.57 5.44 -7.21
CA ASP A 34 -1.54 6.11 -8.01
C ASP A 34 -0.39 6.61 -7.15
N ILE A 35 -0.69 7.12 -5.95
CA ILE A 35 0.35 7.57 -5.02
C ILE A 35 1.24 6.40 -4.55
N ILE A 36 0.68 5.23 -4.39
CA ILE A 36 1.45 4.04 -3.99
C ILE A 36 2.33 3.54 -5.13
N ARG A 37 1.83 3.59 -6.36
CA ARG A 37 2.65 3.29 -7.54
C ARG A 37 3.85 4.22 -7.61
N ALA A 38 3.63 5.51 -7.35
CA ALA A 38 4.69 6.50 -7.35
C ALA A 38 5.72 6.22 -6.25
N GLU A 39 5.29 5.89 -5.03
CA GLU A 39 6.20 5.52 -3.95
C GLU A 39 7.04 4.31 -4.30
N PHE A 40 6.42 3.27 -4.87
CA PHE A 40 7.15 2.08 -5.30
C PHE A 40 8.23 2.43 -6.33
N LEU A 41 7.87 3.24 -7.33
CA LEU A 41 8.81 3.65 -8.39
C LEU A 41 9.93 4.55 -7.86
N ILE A 42 9.65 5.42 -6.90
CA ILE A 42 10.71 6.19 -6.23
C ILE A 42 11.74 5.23 -5.63
N GLY A 43 11.28 4.20 -4.94
CA GLY A 43 12.18 3.19 -4.37
C GLY A 43 13.01 2.47 -5.44
N VAL A 44 12.41 2.13 -6.57
CA VAL A 44 13.11 1.49 -7.70
C VAL A 44 14.19 2.42 -8.25
N HIS A 45 13.82 3.66 -8.57
CA HIS A 45 14.76 4.62 -9.18
C HIS A 45 15.85 5.09 -8.23
N ALA A 46 15.65 4.98 -6.92
CA ALA A 46 16.65 5.36 -5.91
C ALA A 46 17.76 4.33 -5.73
N VAL A 47 17.58 3.09 -6.20
CA VAL A 47 18.55 2.02 -6.02
C VAL A 47 19.77 2.27 -6.91
N PRO A 48 21.01 2.29 -6.35
CA PRO A 48 22.23 2.52 -7.15
C PRO A 48 22.56 1.40 -8.13
N ASP A 49 22.22 0.15 -7.79
CA ASP A 49 22.53 -1.02 -8.60
C ASP A 49 21.59 -1.12 -9.80
N ALA A 50 22.15 -1.04 -11.01
CA ALA A 50 21.39 -1.05 -12.25
C ALA A 50 20.57 -2.35 -12.44
N ALA A 51 21.14 -3.50 -12.06
CA ALA A 51 20.44 -4.79 -12.18
C ALA A 51 19.22 -4.84 -11.26
N LYS A 52 19.34 -4.30 -10.05
CA LYS A 52 18.21 -4.22 -9.12
C LYS A 52 17.13 -3.26 -9.62
N ARG A 53 17.52 -2.13 -10.24
CA ARG A 53 16.55 -1.21 -10.84
C ARG A 53 15.76 -1.90 -11.96
N VAL A 54 16.44 -2.61 -12.86
CA VAL A 54 15.79 -3.35 -13.95
C VAL A 54 14.79 -4.38 -13.40
N ARG A 55 15.17 -5.09 -12.35
CA ARG A 55 14.30 -6.08 -11.69
C ARG A 55 13.05 -5.42 -11.10
N GLY A 56 13.22 -4.28 -10.44
CA GLY A 56 12.09 -3.51 -9.89
C GLY A 56 11.17 -2.96 -10.98
N GLU A 57 11.74 -2.43 -12.07
CA GLU A 57 10.97 -1.95 -13.22
C GLU A 57 10.20 -3.07 -13.90
N ASN A 58 10.79 -4.26 -14.03
CA ASN A 58 10.12 -5.42 -14.60
C ASN A 58 8.97 -5.89 -13.72
N PHE A 59 9.15 -5.92 -12.40
CA PHE A 59 8.08 -6.26 -11.47
C PHE A 59 6.93 -5.25 -11.59
N TYR A 60 7.24 -3.97 -11.64
CA TYR A 60 6.23 -2.93 -11.83
C TYR A 60 5.44 -3.15 -13.12
N ARG A 61 6.14 -3.33 -14.23
CA ARG A 61 5.51 -3.49 -15.55
C ARG A 61 4.66 -4.75 -15.64
N ASN A 62 5.14 -5.85 -15.08
CA ASN A 62 4.51 -7.16 -15.23
C ASN A 62 3.43 -7.43 -14.18
N ARG A 63 3.54 -6.83 -12.99
CA ARG A 63 2.68 -7.16 -11.86
C ARG A 63 1.86 -5.97 -11.37
N ILE A 64 2.48 -4.83 -11.14
CA ILE A 64 1.79 -3.68 -10.53
C ILE A 64 0.94 -2.93 -11.55
N SER A 65 1.45 -2.70 -12.76
CA SER A 65 0.73 -1.93 -13.78
C SER A 65 -0.58 -2.60 -14.23
N ASN A 66 -0.73 -3.89 -13.98
CA ASN A 66 -1.93 -4.66 -14.32
C ASN A 66 -2.99 -4.64 -13.21
N ILE A 67 -2.67 -4.15 -12.02
CA ILE A 67 -3.60 -4.01 -10.91
C ILE A 67 -4.39 -2.71 -11.09
N ALA A 68 -5.69 -2.73 -10.79
CA ALA A 68 -6.50 -1.51 -10.79
C ALA A 68 -5.90 -0.48 -9.83
N SER A 69 -5.89 0.79 -10.22
CA SER A 69 -5.30 1.86 -9.42
C SER A 69 -6.29 3.00 -9.27
N PHE A 70 -6.44 3.47 -8.04
CA PHE A 70 -7.27 4.63 -7.74
C PHE A 70 -6.46 5.91 -7.79
N ALA A 71 -6.99 6.91 -8.51
CA ALA A 71 -6.51 8.28 -8.38
C ALA A 71 -7.09 8.90 -7.10
N ASN A 72 -6.37 9.86 -6.53
CA ASN A 72 -6.92 10.65 -5.44
C ASN A 72 -7.97 11.64 -5.98
N GLU A 73 -9.07 11.76 -5.26
CA GLU A 73 -10.06 12.82 -5.46
C GLU A 73 -9.70 14.03 -4.61
N ALA A 74 -10.23 15.20 -4.95
CA ALA A 74 -9.91 16.45 -4.25
C ALA A 74 -10.19 16.34 -2.73
N GLY A 75 -11.33 15.74 -2.35
CA GLY A 75 -11.70 15.57 -0.95
C GLY A 75 -10.80 14.63 -0.16
N ASP A 76 -10.05 13.76 -0.83
CA ASP A 76 -9.15 12.81 -0.15
C ASP A 76 -8.04 13.54 0.61
N PHE A 77 -7.57 14.67 0.10
CA PHE A 77 -6.48 15.42 0.73
C PHE A 77 -6.88 16.00 2.10
N GLU A 78 -8.09 16.52 2.20
CA GLU A 78 -8.61 17.02 3.48
C GLU A 78 -8.85 15.88 4.48
N VAL A 79 -9.41 14.77 4.01
CA VAL A 79 -9.61 13.58 4.84
C VAL A 79 -8.28 13.04 5.33
N ALA A 80 -7.29 12.91 4.44
CA ALA A 80 -5.94 12.45 4.78
C ALA A 80 -5.29 13.33 5.85
N ALA A 81 -5.39 14.65 5.69
CA ALA A 81 -4.84 15.61 6.64
C ALA A 81 -5.47 15.45 8.02
N ARG A 82 -6.80 15.31 8.07
CA ARG A 82 -7.52 15.12 9.33
C ARG A 82 -7.16 13.80 10.01
N LEU A 83 -7.17 12.71 9.26
CA LEU A 83 -6.86 11.38 9.80
C LEU A 83 -5.43 11.30 10.33
N ALA A 84 -4.47 11.77 9.56
CA ALA A 84 -3.07 11.77 9.96
C ALA A 84 -2.82 12.71 11.14
N GLY A 85 -3.42 13.89 11.11
CA GLY A 85 -3.29 14.88 12.18
C GLY A 85 -3.87 14.38 13.49
N GLU A 86 -5.06 13.80 13.48
CA GLU A 86 -5.69 13.24 14.68
C GLU A 86 -4.88 12.08 15.25
N ALA A 87 -4.34 11.19 14.41
CA ALA A 87 -3.50 10.09 14.85
C ALA A 87 -2.25 10.59 15.58
N ARG A 88 -1.61 11.62 15.05
CA ARG A 88 -0.43 12.24 15.68
C ARG A 88 -0.78 12.93 16.99
N ARG A 89 -1.88 13.69 17.03
CA ARG A 89 -2.34 14.37 18.24
C ARG A 89 -2.62 13.36 19.36
N ASN A 90 -3.19 12.22 19.04
CA ASN A 90 -3.53 11.18 20.00
C ASN A 90 -2.35 10.29 20.38
N GLY A 91 -1.17 10.52 19.79
CA GLY A 91 0.04 9.76 20.09
C GLY A 91 -0.03 8.29 19.70
N LYS A 92 -0.90 7.91 18.77
CA LYS A 92 -1.12 6.51 18.37
C LYS A 92 -0.32 6.08 17.15
N GLY A 93 0.30 7.03 16.46
CA GLY A 93 1.11 6.78 15.29
C GLY A 93 1.57 8.07 14.64
N LYS A 94 2.34 7.94 13.57
CA LYS A 94 2.84 9.08 12.79
C LYS A 94 2.62 8.83 11.29
N PRO A 95 1.36 8.65 10.85
CA PRO A 95 1.11 8.40 9.44
C PRO A 95 1.60 9.56 8.58
N SER A 96 2.16 9.21 7.42
CA SER A 96 2.58 10.17 6.40
C SER A 96 1.37 10.68 5.62
N LEU A 97 1.59 11.69 4.77
CA LEU A 97 0.56 12.13 3.82
C LEU A 97 0.13 10.98 2.90
N ALA A 98 1.07 10.20 2.40
CA ALA A 98 0.76 9.05 1.54
C ALA A 98 -0.11 8.02 2.26
N ASP A 99 0.20 7.70 3.53
CA ASP A 99 -0.63 6.81 4.36
C ASP A 99 -2.04 7.37 4.52
N GLY A 100 -2.16 8.66 4.79
CA GLY A 100 -3.45 9.34 4.94
C GLY A 100 -4.26 9.30 3.65
N LEU A 101 -3.64 9.53 2.50
CA LEU A 101 -4.30 9.46 1.20
C LEU A 101 -4.78 8.04 0.88
N LEU A 102 -3.98 7.03 1.20
CA LEU A 102 -4.38 5.64 1.02
C LEU A 102 -5.56 5.29 1.93
N ALA A 103 -5.51 5.70 3.20
CA ALA A 103 -6.61 5.51 4.15
C ALA A 103 -7.90 6.17 3.66
N ALA A 104 -7.82 7.39 3.13
CA ALA A 104 -8.96 8.11 2.59
C ALA A 104 -9.62 7.33 1.44
N ILE A 105 -8.82 6.79 0.53
CA ILE A 105 -9.33 5.97 -0.58
C ILE A 105 -9.98 4.70 -0.03
N ALA A 106 -9.35 4.02 0.92
CA ALA A 106 -9.88 2.78 1.51
C ALA A 106 -11.25 3.01 2.14
N ILE A 107 -11.39 4.07 2.93
CA ILE A 107 -12.64 4.43 3.58
C ILE A 107 -13.72 4.74 2.53
N ARG A 108 -13.39 5.53 1.52
CA ARG A 108 -14.31 5.92 0.46
C ARG A 108 -14.79 4.73 -0.37
N THR A 109 -13.93 3.76 -0.62
CA THR A 109 -14.22 2.61 -1.49
C THR A 109 -14.65 1.35 -0.75
N GLY A 110 -14.61 1.35 0.58
CA GLY A 110 -14.92 0.16 1.38
C GLY A 110 -13.86 -0.93 1.30
N ALA A 111 -12.61 -0.58 1.00
CA ALA A 111 -11.52 -1.52 0.90
C ALA A 111 -10.80 -1.71 2.24
N THR A 112 -10.08 -2.83 2.36
CA THR A 112 -9.16 -3.10 3.46
C THR A 112 -7.73 -2.85 2.96
N VAL A 113 -6.96 -2.05 3.69
CA VAL A 113 -5.57 -1.78 3.34
C VAL A 113 -4.72 -3.01 3.66
N ALA A 114 -4.01 -3.51 2.65
CA ALA A 114 -2.99 -4.55 2.81
C ALA A 114 -1.67 -3.85 3.13
N THR A 115 -1.18 -3.99 4.35
CA THR A 115 0.00 -3.27 4.83
C THR A 115 0.68 -4.01 5.97
N GLN A 116 1.97 -3.77 6.13
CA GLN A 116 2.72 -4.17 7.33
C GLN A 116 2.65 -3.08 8.42
N ASN A 117 2.29 -1.86 8.06
CA ASN A 117 2.21 -0.72 8.96
C ASN A 117 0.83 -0.62 9.63
N LEU A 118 0.49 -1.62 10.43
CA LEU A 118 -0.82 -1.69 11.07
C LEU A 118 -1.03 -0.58 12.10
N THR A 119 0.04 -0.16 12.78
CA THR A 119 -0.04 0.89 13.80
C THR A 119 -0.63 2.18 13.24
N ASP A 120 -0.10 2.68 12.14
CA ASP A 120 -0.54 3.95 11.57
C ASP A 120 -1.95 3.86 10.97
N PHE A 121 -2.26 2.77 10.27
CA PHE A 121 -3.59 2.62 9.67
C PHE A 121 -4.68 2.40 10.72
N LYS A 122 -4.40 1.63 11.77
CA LYS A 122 -5.33 1.50 12.91
C LYS A 122 -5.55 2.86 13.62
N ALA A 123 -4.48 3.64 13.78
CA ALA A 123 -4.56 4.96 14.38
C ALA A 123 -5.48 5.90 13.59
N MET A 124 -5.56 5.71 12.27
CA MET A 124 -6.46 6.46 11.40
C MET A 124 -7.88 5.87 11.30
N GLY A 125 -8.16 4.79 12.02
CA GLY A 125 -9.47 4.14 11.97
C GLY A 125 -9.77 3.44 10.64
N CYS A 126 -8.74 3.11 9.89
CA CYS A 126 -8.87 2.49 8.57
C CYS A 126 -8.81 0.96 8.70
N PRO A 127 -9.72 0.21 8.07
CA PRO A 127 -9.60 -1.24 8.01
C PRO A 127 -8.28 -1.65 7.36
N CYS A 128 -7.50 -2.46 8.06
CA CYS A 128 -6.19 -2.87 7.58
C CYS A 128 -5.81 -4.26 8.10
N LYS A 129 -5.04 -4.99 7.30
CA LYS A 129 -4.48 -6.29 7.66
C LYS A 129 -3.13 -6.46 6.99
N ASN A 130 -2.27 -7.25 7.62
CA ASN A 130 -1.07 -7.74 6.96
C ASN A 130 -1.39 -9.11 6.34
N PRO A 131 -1.60 -9.19 5.03
CA PRO A 131 -1.99 -10.45 4.38
C PRO A 131 -0.85 -11.48 4.33
N LEU A 132 0.35 -11.07 4.66
CA LEU A 132 1.54 -11.93 4.65
C LEU A 132 1.86 -12.50 6.04
N ALA A 133 1.25 -11.94 7.09
CA ALA A 133 1.47 -12.42 8.45
C ALA A 133 0.80 -13.78 8.66
N GLY A 134 1.51 -14.72 9.30
CA GLY A 134 1.00 -16.05 9.55
C GLY A 134 1.04 -16.98 8.35
N ALA A 135 1.49 -16.52 7.18
CA ALA A 135 1.67 -17.36 6.00
C ALA A 135 2.94 -18.20 6.04
N VAL A 136 3.74 -18.05 7.08
CA VAL A 136 4.94 -18.85 7.32
C VAL A 136 4.55 -19.98 8.25
N ALA A 137 4.24 -21.09 7.67
CA ALA A 137 4.05 -22.31 8.43
C ALA A 137 5.38 -23.05 8.55
#